data_9cc3fb1c11c19d16014ce852c8c18360
#
_entry.id   9cc3fb1c11c19d16014ce852c8c18360
#
_cell.length_a   1.000
_cell.length_b   1.000
_cell.length_c   1.000
_cell.angle_alpha   90.00
_cell.angle_beta   90.00
_cell.angle_gamma   90.00
#
_symmetry.space_group_name_H-M   'P 1'
#
loop_
_entity.id
_entity.type
_entity.pdbx_description
1 polymer ?
#
loop_
_entity_poly.entity_id
_entity_poly.type
_entity_poly.pdbx_seq_one_letter_code
_entity_poly.pdbx_strand_id
1 'polypeptide(L)'
;MHQNQKTEQHAQQIQQQTPRQQKRFWQDNTRLIALAVPMIIANVTTPLLGLVDTAVLGHMQSTAMLAGASVGALIITQIYWVCGFLRMSSTGLSAQAKGQQNAKLASAKVLWQTALVAVLLGLMLWALQMPVLHAGIALSNPADDVQGHLTAYFNVRVWGAPAAMLNLALIGWLVGQQKTRTVLAIQVVGNLLNAGLDMLFVYGFDLSVSGVALASVMAEYTMAILALIVAMKLTLGITPKPSWFNKAARKILMKLNGDMLLRNLALQGCLAFLTIQGARFGETAAATNAILMQFFVLIALGLDGIAYAVEALVGEAKGAHNANEIKRRTYQGLVWSSLFAILYAMTFYVAGESIIGALTTHTHLVSQAVAYLPLMIVLPLLAHWCFLYDGVFVGLTKAAAMRNTMVFSALGVFFPLWYVTQALGNISLWYALLGFLFARGISLAWVFARLDKRQRLTE
;
A
#
# COMPACT_ATOMS: atom_id res chain seq x y z
N MET A 1 20.82 -14.06 -58.78
CA MET A 1 19.49 -13.44 -58.59
C MET A 1 18.76 -13.89 -57.33
N HIS A 2 18.74 -15.17 -56.98
CA HIS A 2 18.00 -15.66 -55.77
C HIS A 2 18.52 -15.19 -54.40
N GLN A 3 19.79 -14.85 -54.25
CA GLN A 3 20.37 -14.39 -52.99
C GLN A 3 20.01 -12.94 -52.70
N ASN A 4 19.93 -12.07 -53.67
CA ASN A 4 19.54 -10.67 -53.52
C ASN A 4 18.05 -10.51 -53.13
N GLN A 5 17.15 -11.36 -53.69
CA GLN A 5 15.74 -11.34 -53.30
C GLN A 5 15.49 -11.75 -51.84
N LYS A 6 16.25 -12.72 -51.31
CA LYS A 6 16.16 -13.09 -49.89
C LYS A 6 16.66 -11.99 -48.95
N THR A 7 17.69 -11.25 -49.32
CA THR A 7 18.23 -10.14 -48.56
C THR A 7 17.29 -8.94 -48.54
N GLU A 8 16.66 -8.64 -49.68
CA GLU A 8 15.64 -7.56 -49.75
C GLU A 8 14.36 -7.92 -48.97
N GLN A 9 13.89 -9.17 -49.06
CA GLN A 9 12.75 -9.63 -48.25
C GLN A 9 13.04 -9.59 -46.76
N HIS A 10 14.25 -9.92 -46.33
CA HIS A 10 14.67 -9.83 -44.92
C HIS A 10 14.77 -8.38 -44.45
N ALA A 11 15.29 -7.48 -45.28
CA ALA A 11 15.37 -6.04 -45.00
C ALA A 11 13.97 -5.41 -44.93
N GLN A 12 13.05 -5.77 -45.79
CA GLN A 12 11.66 -5.32 -45.78
C GLN A 12 10.91 -5.87 -44.56
N GLN A 13 11.15 -7.09 -44.11
CA GLN A 13 10.59 -7.66 -42.86
C GLN A 13 11.12 -6.92 -41.64
N ILE A 14 12.39 -6.57 -41.59
CA ILE A 14 13.00 -5.79 -40.48
C ILE A 14 12.42 -4.37 -40.46
N GLN A 15 12.28 -3.70 -41.62
CA GLN A 15 11.68 -2.37 -41.71
C GLN A 15 10.20 -2.34 -41.30
N GLN A 16 9.41 -3.39 -41.56
CA GLN A 16 8.02 -3.49 -41.14
C GLN A 16 7.85 -3.90 -39.66
N GLN A 17 8.84 -4.56 -39.08
CA GLN A 17 8.81 -4.92 -37.66
C GLN A 17 9.07 -3.74 -36.72
N THR A 18 9.95 -2.81 -37.12
CA THR A 18 10.34 -1.64 -36.31
C THR A 18 9.17 -0.72 -35.96
N PRO A 19 8.31 -0.27 -36.90
CA PRO A 19 7.17 0.59 -36.57
C PRO A 19 6.10 -0.12 -35.73
N ARG A 20 5.90 -1.43 -35.95
CA ARG A 20 4.95 -2.23 -35.13
C ARG A 20 5.45 -2.44 -33.72
N GLN A 21 6.74 -2.70 -33.52
CA GLN A 21 7.35 -2.83 -32.21
C GLN A 21 7.33 -1.50 -31.44
N GLN A 22 7.64 -0.40 -32.12
CA GLN A 22 7.63 0.94 -31.54
C GLN A 22 6.21 1.36 -31.15
N LYS A 23 5.20 1.13 -31.99
CA LYS A 23 3.79 1.39 -31.68
C LYS A 23 3.30 0.57 -30.49
N ARG A 24 3.71 -0.70 -30.40
CA ARG A 24 3.39 -1.58 -29.28
C ARG A 24 4.07 -1.13 -27.97
N PHE A 25 5.32 -0.69 -28.04
CA PHE A 25 6.04 -0.14 -26.89
C PHE A 25 5.32 1.08 -26.30
N TRP A 26 4.91 2.04 -27.14
CA TRP A 26 4.17 3.23 -26.69
C TRP A 26 2.80 2.87 -26.12
N GLN A 27 2.05 1.99 -26.76
CA GLN A 27 0.74 1.54 -26.26
C GLN A 27 0.85 0.85 -24.88
N ASP A 28 1.88 0.08 -24.68
CA ASP A 28 2.12 -0.63 -23.42
C ASP A 28 2.49 0.33 -22.27
N ASN A 29 3.34 1.33 -22.53
CA ASN A 29 3.69 2.36 -21.56
C ASN A 29 2.47 3.23 -21.22
N THR A 30 1.67 3.62 -22.21
CA THR A 30 0.43 4.37 -22.00
C THR A 30 -0.53 3.59 -21.09
N ARG A 31 -0.65 2.28 -21.27
CA ARG A 31 -1.51 1.44 -20.40
C ARG A 31 -1.02 1.40 -18.95
N LEU A 32 0.29 1.26 -18.73
CA LEU A 32 0.86 1.27 -17.37
C LEU A 32 0.61 2.61 -16.68
N ILE A 33 0.92 3.73 -17.36
CA ILE A 33 0.74 5.08 -16.81
C ILE A 33 -0.74 5.38 -16.56
N ALA A 34 -1.63 4.99 -17.47
CA ALA A 34 -3.08 5.19 -17.30
C ALA A 34 -3.65 4.45 -16.08
N LEU A 35 -2.98 3.38 -15.61
CA LEU A 35 -3.31 2.67 -14.39
C LEU A 35 -2.60 3.28 -13.17
N ALA A 36 -1.34 3.70 -13.31
CA ALA A 36 -0.53 4.20 -12.20
C ALA A 36 -0.98 5.59 -11.73
N VAL A 37 -1.22 6.54 -12.65
CA VAL A 37 -1.55 7.93 -12.30
C VAL A 37 -2.79 8.05 -11.41
N PRO A 38 -3.94 7.40 -11.72
CA PRO A 38 -5.08 7.45 -10.81
C PRO A 38 -4.78 6.90 -9.42
N MET A 39 -3.91 5.88 -9.32
CA MET A 39 -3.54 5.30 -8.03
C MET A 39 -2.59 6.20 -7.23
N ILE A 40 -1.65 6.88 -7.90
CA ILE A 40 -0.79 7.90 -7.27
C ILE A 40 -1.66 9.01 -6.67
N ILE A 41 -2.61 9.53 -7.46
CA ILE A 41 -3.54 10.57 -6.97
C ILE A 41 -4.37 10.05 -5.80
N ALA A 42 -4.90 8.83 -5.90
CA ALA A 42 -5.67 8.20 -4.84
C ALA A 42 -4.86 8.05 -3.54
N ASN A 43 -3.59 7.65 -3.63
CA ASN A 43 -2.69 7.55 -2.48
C ASN A 43 -2.46 8.92 -1.81
N VAL A 44 -2.38 10.01 -2.57
CA VAL A 44 -2.21 11.37 -2.04
C VAL A 44 -3.47 11.87 -1.34
N THR A 45 -4.66 11.46 -1.77
CA THR A 45 -5.92 11.95 -1.15
C THR A 45 -6.11 11.46 0.28
N THR A 46 -5.58 10.30 0.64
CA THR A 46 -5.73 9.73 2.00
C THR A 46 -5.02 10.55 3.09
N PRO A 47 -3.74 10.94 2.95
CA PRO A 47 -3.08 11.85 3.89
C PRO A 47 -3.77 13.22 3.99
N LEU A 48 -4.30 13.74 2.87
CA LEU A 48 -5.03 15.01 2.88
C LEU A 48 -6.30 14.94 3.74
N LEU A 49 -7.00 13.81 3.73
CA LEU A 49 -8.14 13.58 4.61
C LEU A 49 -7.71 13.64 6.09
N GLY A 50 -6.64 12.93 6.46
CA GLY A 50 -6.11 12.98 7.84
C GLY A 50 -5.76 14.40 8.30
N LEU A 51 -5.34 15.28 7.39
CA LEU A 51 -5.14 16.70 7.71
C LEU A 51 -6.46 17.42 7.99
N VAL A 52 -7.54 17.11 7.25
CA VAL A 52 -8.87 17.67 7.50
C VAL A 52 -9.39 17.24 8.86
N ASP A 53 -9.35 15.94 9.17
CA ASP A 53 -9.76 15.39 10.47
C ASP A 53 -8.99 16.08 11.60
N THR A 54 -7.67 16.20 11.47
CA THR A 54 -6.81 16.87 12.44
C THR A 54 -7.15 18.36 12.59
N ALA A 55 -7.45 19.05 11.48
CA ALA A 55 -7.84 20.45 11.51
C ALA A 55 -9.19 20.64 12.24
N VAL A 56 -10.18 19.79 11.97
CA VAL A 56 -11.47 19.80 12.66
C VAL A 56 -11.30 19.55 14.15
N LEU A 57 -10.54 18.52 14.53
CA LEU A 57 -10.22 18.18 15.93
C LEU A 57 -9.43 19.29 16.63
N GLY A 58 -8.50 19.94 15.92
CA GLY A 58 -7.63 21.00 16.45
C GLY A 58 -8.39 22.31 16.77
N HIS A 59 -9.58 22.50 16.20
CA HIS A 59 -10.45 23.65 16.50
C HIS A 59 -11.50 23.34 17.60
N MET A 60 -11.45 22.15 18.21
CA MET A 60 -12.32 21.81 19.34
C MET A 60 -11.87 22.50 20.63
N GLN A 61 -12.78 22.52 21.61
CA GLN A 61 -12.63 23.29 22.88
C GLN A 61 -11.50 22.79 23.77
N SER A 62 -11.03 21.53 23.63
CA SER A 62 -10.06 20.91 24.53
C SER A 62 -8.95 20.19 23.76
N THR A 63 -7.70 20.41 24.20
CA THR A 63 -6.53 19.67 23.69
C THR A 63 -6.61 18.17 24.00
N ALA A 64 -7.28 17.78 25.10
CA ALA A 64 -7.52 16.39 25.46
C ALA A 64 -8.41 15.68 24.43
N MET A 65 -9.38 16.37 23.82
CA MET A 65 -10.21 15.83 22.72
C MET A 65 -9.37 15.50 21.50
N LEU A 66 -8.50 16.44 21.08
CA LEU A 66 -7.57 16.21 19.96
C LEU A 66 -6.63 15.05 20.25
N ALA A 67 -6.02 15.01 21.43
CA ALA A 67 -5.10 13.95 21.85
C ALA A 67 -5.81 12.59 21.89
N GLY A 68 -6.99 12.50 22.52
CA GLY A 68 -7.75 11.25 22.63
C GLY A 68 -8.19 10.70 21.28
N ALA A 69 -8.75 11.55 20.41
CA ALA A 69 -9.15 11.16 19.05
C ALA A 69 -7.94 10.74 18.22
N SER A 70 -6.81 11.45 18.32
CA SER A 70 -5.58 11.12 17.59
C SER A 70 -5.02 9.76 17.99
N VAL A 71 -4.96 9.45 19.28
CA VAL A 71 -4.51 8.13 19.76
C VAL A 71 -5.50 7.04 19.34
N GLY A 72 -6.80 7.29 19.45
CA GLY A 72 -7.83 6.35 18.99
C GLY A 72 -7.75 6.07 17.48
N ALA A 73 -7.55 7.11 16.67
CA ALA A 73 -7.34 6.99 15.23
C ALA A 73 -6.06 6.22 14.90
N LEU A 74 -4.97 6.45 15.65
CA LEU A 74 -3.70 5.73 15.48
C LEU A 74 -3.88 4.23 15.70
N ILE A 75 -4.55 3.82 16.78
CA ILE A 75 -4.80 2.40 17.09
C ILE A 75 -5.55 1.73 15.94
N ILE A 76 -6.64 2.32 15.46
CA ILE A 76 -7.45 1.78 14.36
C ILE A 76 -6.64 1.74 13.05
N THR A 77 -5.91 2.81 12.74
CA THR A 77 -5.12 2.90 11.50
C THR A 77 -4.02 1.85 11.45
N GLN A 78 -3.32 1.59 12.57
CA GLN A 78 -2.30 0.54 12.62
C GLN A 78 -2.89 -0.85 12.36
N ILE A 79 -4.07 -1.15 12.91
CA ILE A 79 -4.77 -2.40 12.64
C ILE A 79 -5.12 -2.51 11.15
N TYR A 80 -5.66 -1.45 10.55
CA TYR A 80 -6.02 -1.44 9.13
C TYR A 80 -4.79 -1.60 8.21
N TRP A 81 -3.66 -1.02 8.59
CA TRP A 81 -2.40 -1.20 7.86
C TRP A 81 -1.91 -2.64 7.89
N VAL A 82 -1.98 -3.29 9.05
CA VAL A 82 -1.67 -4.73 9.16
C VAL A 82 -2.62 -5.53 8.27
N CYS A 83 -3.92 -5.20 8.26
CA CYS A 83 -4.94 -5.85 7.42
C CYS A 83 -4.84 -5.51 5.93
N GLY A 84 -3.93 -4.63 5.51
CA GLY A 84 -3.66 -4.30 4.11
C GLY A 84 -3.33 -5.51 3.21
N PHE A 85 -3.01 -6.67 3.81
CA PHE A 85 -2.87 -7.93 3.09
C PHE A 85 -4.13 -8.34 2.33
N LEU A 86 -5.33 -7.96 2.80
CA LEU A 86 -6.59 -8.21 2.09
C LEU A 86 -6.61 -7.54 0.71
N ARG A 87 -6.15 -6.29 0.63
CA ARG A 87 -6.05 -5.57 -0.65
C ARG A 87 -5.08 -6.30 -1.58
N MET A 88 -3.88 -6.65 -1.10
CA MET A 88 -2.85 -7.29 -1.91
C MET A 88 -3.31 -8.66 -2.44
N SER A 89 -3.88 -9.51 -1.58
CA SER A 89 -4.36 -10.83 -2.00
C SER A 89 -5.53 -10.72 -2.98
N SER A 90 -6.45 -9.77 -2.75
CA SER A 90 -7.58 -9.52 -3.64
C SER A 90 -7.12 -8.99 -5.01
N THR A 91 -6.14 -8.07 -5.05
CA THR A 91 -5.57 -7.55 -6.31
C THR A 91 -4.97 -8.68 -7.14
N GLY A 92 -4.07 -9.47 -6.55
CA GLY A 92 -3.40 -10.55 -7.28
C GLY A 92 -4.36 -11.59 -7.84
N LEU A 93 -5.31 -12.07 -7.01
CA LEU A 93 -6.31 -13.05 -7.43
C LEU A 93 -7.25 -12.47 -8.50
N SER A 94 -7.70 -11.24 -8.35
CA SER A 94 -8.60 -10.56 -9.29
C SER A 94 -7.93 -10.31 -10.63
N ALA A 95 -6.66 -9.89 -10.63
CA ALA A 95 -5.88 -9.68 -11.85
C ALA A 95 -5.67 -10.99 -12.61
N GLN A 96 -5.37 -12.09 -11.91
CA GLN A 96 -5.26 -13.42 -12.54
C GLN A 96 -6.60 -13.89 -13.09
N ALA A 97 -7.70 -13.70 -12.35
CA ALA A 97 -9.03 -14.05 -12.83
C ALA A 97 -9.40 -13.31 -14.13
N LYS A 98 -8.97 -12.05 -14.26
CA LYS A 98 -9.17 -11.25 -15.49
C LYS A 98 -8.43 -11.82 -16.70
N GLY A 99 -7.26 -12.44 -16.51
CA GLY A 99 -6.47 -13.06 -17.58
C GLY A 99 -6.98 -14.43 -18.03
N GLN A 100 -7.93 -15.06 -17.31
CA GLN A 100 -8.46 -16.39 -17.65
C GLN A 100 -9.48 -16.35 -18.80
N GLN A 101 -9.68 -17.47 -19.47
CA GLN A 101 -10.66 -17.60 -20.56
C GLN A 101 -12.08 -17.24 -20.12
N ASN A 102 -12.51 -17.71 -18.93
CA ASN A 102 -13.81 -17.38 -18.33
C ASN A 102 -13.68 -16.22 -17.32
N ALA A 103 -13.08 -15.10 -17.74
CA ALA A 103 -12.72 -13.98 -16.87
C ALA A 103 -13.87 -13.48 -15.98
N LYS A 104 -15.10 -13.37 -16.49
CA LYS A 104 -16.24 -12.88 -15.71
C LYS A 104 -16.60 -13.81 -14.56
N LEU A 105 -16.69 -15.12 -14.80
CA LEU A 105 -17.00 -16.11 -13.77
C LEU A 105 -15.86 -16.22 -12.75
N ALA A 106 -14.62 -16.24 -13.21
CA ALA A 106 -13.44 -16.28 -12.36
C ALA A 106 -13.36 -15.02 -11.48
N SER A 107 -13.60 -13.85 -12.04
CA SER A 107 -13.62 -12.58 -11.31
C SER A 107 -14.75 -12.50 -10.27
N ALA A 108 -15.96 -13.01 -10.61
CA ALA A 108 -17.06 -13.10 -9.66
C ALA A 108 -16.73 -14.04 -8.50
N LYS A 109 -16.14 -15.20 -8.77
CA LYS A 109 -15.68 -16.14 -7.75
C LYS A 109 -14.69 -15.49 -6.78
N VAL A 110 -13.67 -14.80 -7.29
CA VAL A 110 -12.69 -14.10 -6.48
C VAL A 110 -13.34 -12.99 -5.67
N LEU A 111 -14.25 -12.19 -6.27
CA LEU A 111 -14.98 -11.14 -5.56
C LEU A 111 -15.65 -11.67 -4.30
N TRP A 112 -16.47 -12.70 -4.42
CA TRP A 112 -17.22 -13.24 -3.29
C TRP A 112 -16.35 -13.95 -2.26
N GLN A 113 -15.25 -14.62 -2.71
CA GLN A 113 -14.30 -15.27 -1.80
C GLN A 113 -13.54 -14.24 -0.95
N THR A 114 -13.04 -13.17 -1.56
CA THR A 114 -12.29 -12.13 -0.84
C THR A 114 -13.20 -11.25 0.01
N ALA A 115 -14.42 -10.95 -0.46
CA ALA A 115 -15.42 -10.22 0.30
C ALA A 115 -15.84 -10.99 1.58
N LEU A 116 -16.04 -12.31 1.49
CA LEU A 116 -16.36 -13.13 2.66
C LEU A 116 -15.22 -13.09 3.69
N VAL A 117 -13.98 -13.25 3.27
CA VAL A 117 -12.81 -13.17 4.18
C VAL A 117 -12.76 -11.80 4.84
N ALA A 118 -12.97 -10.73 4.08
CA ALA A 118 -12.94 -9.36 4.58
C ALA A 118 -14.04 -9.10 5.61
N VAL A 119 -15.28 -9.51 5.32
CA VAL A 119 -16.41 -9.36 6.26
C VAL A 119 -16.17 -10.15 7.54
N LEU A 120 -15.71 -11.41 7.44
CA LEU A 120 -15.40 -12.22 8.61
C LEU A 120 -14.30 -11.60 9.47
N LEU A 121 -13.25 -11.07 8.85
CA LEU A 121 -12.18 -10.37 9.59
C LEU A 121 -12.70 -9.08 10.23
N GLY A 122 -13.51 -8.30 9.53
CA GLY A 122 -14.12 -7.09 10.07
C GLY A 122 -15.03 -7.37 11.26
N LEU A 123 -15.86 -8.41 11.17
CA LEU A 123 -16.69 -8.87 12.29
C LEU A 123 -15.85 -9.40 13.46
N MET A 124 -14.75 -10.08 13.18
CA MET A 124 -13.81 -10.51 14.21
C MET A 124 -13.18 -9.32 14.93
N LEU A 125 -12.72 -8.30 14.21
CA LEU A 125 -12.18 -7.07 14.81
C LEU A 125 -13.24 -6.35 15.65
N TRP A 126 -14.47 -6.28 15.16
CA TRP A 126 -15.59 -5.72 15.92
C TRP A 126 -15.88 -6.52 17.19
N ALA A 127 -15.88 -7.85 17.14
CA ALA A 127 -16.07 -8.70 18.30
C ALA A 127 -14.92 -8.59 19.33
N LEU A 128 -13.70 -8.36 18.85
CA LEU A 128 -12.49 -8.18 19.69
C LEU A 128 -12.25 -6.72 20.11
N GLN A 129 -13.25 -5.83 19.98
CA GLN A 129 -13.08 -4.40 20.26
C GLN A 129 -12.55 -4.11 21.67
N MET A 130 -13.05 -4.80 22.69
CA MET A 130 -12.63 -4.57 24.08
C MET A 130 -11.18 -4.99 24.34
N PRO A 131 -10.70 -6.21 23.98
CA PRO A 131 -9.29 -6.54 24.04
C PRO A 131 -8.39 -5.57 23.30
N VAL A 132 -8.80 -5.12 22.10
CA VAL A 132 -8.02 -4.15 21.31
C VAL A 132 -7.94 -2.80 21.99
N LEU A 133 -9.05 -2.29 22.51
CA LEU A 133 -9.10 -1.02 23.24
C LEU A 133 -8.19 -1.07 24.48
N HIS A 134 -8.32 -2.11 25.31
CA HIS A 134 -7.49 -2.25 26.51
C HIS A 134 -5.99 -2.36 26.18
N ALA A 135 -5.64 -3.12 25.12
CA ALA A 135 -4.26 -3.19 24.66
C ALA A 135 -3.75 -1.83 24.18
N GLY A 136 -4.59 -1.09 23.44
CA GLY A 136 -4.26 0.27 22.97
C GLY A 136 -4.04 1.25 24.11
N ILE A 137 -4.89 1.25 25.13
CA ILE A 137 -4.75 2.08 26.34
C ILE A 137 -3.47 1.68 27.11
N ALA A 138 -3.23 0.39 27.32
CA ALA A 138 -2.05 -0.09 28.04
C ALA A 138 -0.73 0.28 27.32
N LEU A 139 -0.72 0.28 25.98
CA LEU A 139 0.46 0.66 25.20
C LEU A 139 0.68 2.17 25.11
N SER A 140 -0.40 2.96 25.04
CA SER A 140 -0.31 4.42 24.92
C SER A 140 -0.20 5.13 26.26
N ASN A 141 -0.66 4.49 27.33
CA ASN A 141 -0.67 5.04 28.70
C ASN A 141 -1.12 6.51 28.76
N PRO A 142 -2.34 6.83 28.24
CA PRO A 142 -2.83 8.19 28.16
C PRO A 142 -3.23 8.72 29.54
N ALA A 143 -3.21 10.06 29.72
CA ALA A 143 -3.78 10.69 30.90
C ALA A 143 -5.30 10.44 30.98
N ASP A 144 -5.89 10.51 32.19
CA ASP A 144 -7.28 10.10 32.43
C ASP A 144 -8.30 10.88 31.58
N ASP A 145 -8.10 12.17 31.38
CA ASP A 145 -8.94 13.04 30.56
C ASP A 145 -8.85 12.67 29.05
N VAL A 146 -7.65 12.31 28.59
CA VAL A 146 -7.40 11.83 27.21
C VAL A 146 -8.02 10.45 26.99
N GLN A 147 -7.94 9.55 28.00
CA GLN A 147 -8.49 8.20 27.92
C GLN A 147 -10.00 8.19 27.68
N GLY A 148 -10.75 9.11 28.31
CA GLY A 148 -12.19 9.26 28.10
C GLY A 148 -12.53 9.54 26.63
N HIS A 149 -11.84 10.50 26.02
CA HIS A 149 -12.03 10.88 24.61
C HIS A 149 -11.54 9.80 23.62
N LEU A 150 -10.43 9.12 23.92
CA LEU A 150 -9.94 7.96 23.17
C LEU A 150 -11.00 6.87 23.13
N THR A 151 -11.57 6.52 24.29
CA THR A 151 -12.59 5.46 24.39
C THR A 151 -13.86 5.85 23.64
N ALA A 152 -14.31 7.10 23.75
CA ALA A 152 -15.48 7.60 23.04
C ALA A 152 -15.28 7.53 21.50
N TYR A 153 -14.11 7.97 21.00
CA TYR A 153 -13.75 7.86 19.58
C TYR A 153 -13.70 6.41 19.12
N PHE A 154 -12.99 5.55 19.83
CA PHE A 154 -12.78 4.15 19.48
C PHE A 154 -14.07 3.37 19.42
N ASN A 155 -14.98 3.52 20.41
CA ASN A 155 -16.25 2.83 20.49
C ASN A 155 -17.18 3.12 19.31
N VAL A 156 -17.10 4.31 18.73
CA VAL A 156 -17.82 4.64 17.50
C VAL A 156 -17.07 4.12 16.27
N ARG A 157 -15.76 4.37 16.21
CA ARG A 157 -14.94 4.08 15.04
C ARG A 157 -14.84 2.59 14.69
N VAL A 158 -14.89 1.72 15.71
CA VAL A 158 -14.81 0.25 15.54
C VAL A 158 -15.98 -0.33 14.73
N TRP A 159 -17.14 0.33 14.71
CA TRP A 159 -18.28 -0.08 13.86
C TRP A 159 -17.97 0.06 12.36
N GLY A 160 -16.97 0.83 11.99
CA GLY A 160 -16.46 0.89 10.63
C GLY A 160 -15.61 -0.31 10.22
N ALA A 161 -15.14 -1.16 11.16
CA ALA A 161 -14.21 -2.24 10.82
C ALA A 161 -14.72 -3.21 9.73
N PRO A 162 -15.99 -3.67 9.72
CA PRO A 162 -16.52 -4.51 8.63
C PRO A 162 -16.46 -3.81 7.27
N ALA A 163 -16.82 -2.52 7.22
CA ALA A 163 -16.78 -1.73 5.98
C ALA A 163 -15.34 -1.46 5.53
N ALA A 164 -14.42 -1.14 6.44
CA ALA A 164 -13.03 -0.92 6.14
C ALA A 164 -12.34 -2.17 5.58
N MET A 165 -12.55 -3.34 6.19
CA MET A 165 -12.02 -4.60 5.67
C MET A 165 -12.60 -4.94 4.30
N LEU A 166 -13.91 -4.72 4.11
CA LEU A 166 -14.56 -4.91 2.82
C LEU A 166 -14.01 -3.95 1.76
N ASN A 167 -13.76 -2.69 2.11
CA ASN A 167 -13.12 -1.70 1.23
C ASN A 167 -11.74 -2.17 0.77
N LEU A 168 -10.89 -2.67 1.69
CA LEU A 168 -9.58 -3.21 1.31
C LEU A 168 -9.71 -4.31 0.25
N ALA A 169 -10.63 -5.25 0.44
CA ALA A 169 -10.85 -6.34 -0.52
C ALA A 169 -11.43 -5.85 -1.85
N LEU A 170 -12.43 -4.96 -1.83
CA LEU A 170 -13.10 -4.45 -3.04
C LEU A 170 -12.19 -3.52 -3.85
N ILE A 171 -11.47 -2.62 -3.20
CA ILE A 171 -10.48 -1.75 -3.85
C ILE A 171 -9.39 -2.61 -4.48
N GLY A 172 -8.85 -3.60 -3.76
CA GLY A 172 -7.91 -4.56 -4.32
C GLY A 172 -8.48 -5.29 -5.54
N TRP A 173 -9.72 -5.76 -5.45
CA TRP A 173 -10.39 -6.43 -6.56
C TRP A 173 -10.54 -5.51 -7.78
N LEU A 174 -10.95 -4.25 -7.59
CA LEU A 174 -11.08 -3.25 -8.65
C LEU A 174 -9.74 -2.90 -9.29
N VAL A 175 -8.66 -2.78 -8.52
CA VAL A 175 -7.29 -2.59 -9.03
C VAL A 175 -6.89 -3.77 -9.90
N GLY A 176 -7.11 -5.01 -9.47
CA GLY A 176 -6.86 -6.21 -10.26
C GLY A 176 -7.69 -6.25 -11.56
N GLN A 177 -8.93 -5.74 -11.54
CA GLN A 177 -9.74 -5.54 -12.74
C GLN A 177 -9.31 -4.32 -13.58
N GLN A 178 -8.24 -3.60 -13.19
CA GLN A 178 -7.71 -2.40 -13.88
C GLN A 178 -8.71 -1.23 -13.92
N LYS A 179 -9.56 -1.11 -12.91
CA LYS A 179 -10.53 -0.02 -12.75
C LYS A 179 -10.01 1.08 -11.84
N THR A 180 -8.74 1.48 -12.03
CA THR A 180 -8.03 2.43 -11.14
C THR A 180 -8.69 3.80 -11.11
N ARG A 181 -9.25 4.30 -12.22
CA ARG A 181 -10.04 5.55 -12.25
C ARG A 181 -11.30 5.46 -11.39
N THR A 182 -11.94 4.30 -11.37
CA THR A 182 -13.12 4.07 -10.53
C THR A 182 -12.72 4.03 -9.05
N VAL A 183 -11.58 3.40 -8.73
CA VAL A 183 -11.02 3.41 -7.37
C VAL A 183 -10.76 4.85 -6.91
N LEU A 184 -10.09 5.65 -7.73
CA LEU A 184 -9.87 7.08 -7.44
C LEU A 184 -11.20 7.81 -7.20
N ALA A 185 -12.20 7.63 -8.06
CA ALA A 185 -13.49 8.30 -7.90
C ALA A 185 -14.19 7.91 -6.59
N ILE A 186 -14.19 6.61 -6.23
CA ILE A 186 -14.77 6.13 -4.97
C ILE A 186 -14.04 6.73 -3.77
N GLN A 187 -12.70 6.78 -3.79
CA GLN A 187 -11.91 7.37 -2.70
C GLN A 187 -12.12 8.87 -2.57
N VAL A 188 -12.17 9.60 -3.69
CA VAL A 188 -12.44 11.04 -3.67
C VAL A 188 -13.84 11.32 -3.11
N VAL A 189 -14.86 10.58 -3.57
CA VAL A 189 -16.24 10.72 -3.03
C VAL A 189 -16.28 10.42 -1.55
N GLY A 190 -15.65 9.32 -1.12
CA GLY A 190 -15.60 8.95 0.30
C GLY A 190 -14.89 9.99 1.16
N ASN A 191 -13.75 10.52 0.71
CA ASN A 191 -12.97 11.52 1.42
C ASN A 191 -13.71 12.87 1.52
N LEU A 192 -14.36 13.30 0.42
CA LEU A 192 -15.18 14.53 0.44
C LEU A 192 -16.40 14.37 1.34
N LEU A 193 -17.05 13.20 1.31
CA LEU A 193 -18.17 12.90 2.20
C LEU A 193 -17.73 12.92 3.67
N ASN A 194 -16.60 12.30 3.99
CA ASN A 194 -16.06 12.31 5.34
C ASN A 194 -15.81 13.73 5.83
N ALA A 195 -15.05 14.55 5.06
CA ALA A 195 -14.78 15.94 5.41
C ALA A 195 -16.06 16.77 5.59
N GLY A 196 -17.07 16.57 4.72
CA GLY A 196 -18.36 17.26 4.85
C GLY A 196 -19.14 16.82 6.10
N LEU A 197 -19.13 15.52 6.41
CA LEU A 197 -19.77 14.98 7.61
C LEU A 197 -19.05 15.37 8.89
N ASP A 198 -17.70 15.48 8.89
CA ASP A 198 -16.94 15.98 10.03
C ASP A 198 -17.41 17.40 10.41
N MET A 199 -17.49 18.29 9.42
CA MET A 199 -17.98 19.66 9.65
C MET A 199 -19.42 19.66 10.14
N LEU A 200 -20.29 18.83 9.55
CA LEU A 200 -21.71 18.76 9.94
C LEU A 200 -21.88 18.21 11.35
N PHE A 201 -21.19 17.13 11.72
CA PHE A 201 -21.37 16.47 13.00
C PHE A 201 -20.70 17.23 14.14
N VAL A 202 -19.54 17.85 13.89
CA VAL A 202 -18.81 18.60 14.92
C VAL A 202 -19.44 19.98 15.11
N TYR A 203 -19.64 20.77 14.04
CA TYR A 203 -20.11 22.14 14.17
C TYR A 203 -21.63 22.29 14.06
N GLY A 204 -22.31 21.36 13.35
CA GLY A 204 -23.78 21.41 13.19
C GLY A 204 -24.52 20.69 14.32
N PHE A 205 -24.05 19.52 14.75
CA PHE A 205 -24.71 18.69 15.76
C PHE A 205 -23.97 18.63 17.11
N ASP A 206 -22.80 19.26 17.24
CA ASP A 206 -21.98 19.31 18.46
C ASP A 206 -21.61 17.91 19.02
N LEU A 207 -21.37 16.95 18.11
CA LEU A 207 -21.09 15.54 18.50
C LEU A 207 -19.64 15.29 18.95
N SER A 208 -18.80 16.35 19.04
CA SER A 208 -17.43 16.26 19.52
C SER A 208 -16.60 15.19 18.80
N VAL A 209 -15.70 14.48 19.48
CA VAL A 209 -14.82 13.42 18.92
C VAL A 209 -15.61 12.24 18.34
N SER A 210 -16.77 11.93 18.90
CA SER A 210 -17.67 10.88 18.37
C SER A 210 -18.23 11.24 16.98
N GLY A 211 -18.41 12.53 16.69
CA GLY A 211 -18.84 13.03 15.39
C GLY A 211 -17.83 12.71 14.29
N VAL A 212 -16.55 12.98 14.53
CA VAL A 212 -15.46 12.65 13.59
C VAL A 212 -15.36 11.14 13.36
N ALA A 213 -15.46 10.34 14.43
CA ALA A 213 -15.49 8.89 14.31
C ALA A 213 -16.67 8.41 13.46
N LEU A 214 -17.87 8.96 13.67
CA LEU A 214 -19.10 8.59 12.95
C LEU A 214 -19.01 9.00 11.46
N ALA A 215 -18.47 10.17 11.14
CA ALA A 215 -18.25 10.62 9.79
C ALA A 215 -17.35 9.65 9.02
N SER A 216 -16.26 9.22 9.63
CA SER A 216 -15.35 8.20 9.05
C SER A 216 -16.06 6.87 8.82
N VAL A 217 -16.87 6.40 9.76
CA VAL A 217 -17.66 5.16 9.62
C VAL A 217 -18.64 5.27 8.43
N MET A 218 -19.39 6.37 8.35
CA MET A 218 -20.33 6.57 7.25
C MET A 218 -19.65 6.66 5.89
N ALA A 219 -18.50 7.33 5.80
CA ALA A 219 -17.70 7.39 4.58
C ALA A 219 -17.20 6.01 4.16
N GLU A 220 -16.73 5.17 5.10
CA GLU A 220 -16.28 3.80 4.82
C GLU A 220 -17.41 2.91 4.30
N TYR A 221 -18.59 2.96 4.90
CA TYR A 221 -19.75 2.22 4.41
C TYR A 221 -20.19 2.71 3.02
N THR A 222 -20.17 4.01 2.78
CA THR A 222 -20.50 4.58 1.46
C THR A 222 -19.52 4.09 0.40
N MET A 223 -18.20 4.13 0.68
CA MET A 223 -17.18 3.61 -0.23
C MET A 223 -17.38 2.11 -0.49
N ALA A 224 -17.67 1.32 0.54
CA ALA A 224 -17.90 -0.13 0.40
C ALA A 224 -19.13 -0.42 -0.49
N ILE A 225 -20.22 0.31 -0.29
CA ILE A 225 -21.45 0.17 -1.10
C ILE A 225 -21.17 0.55 -2.55
N LEU A 226 -20.51 1.68 -2.81
CA LEU A 226 -20.17 2.12 -4.17
C LEU A 226 -19.25 1.12 -4.86
N ALA A 227 -18.21 0.64 -4.18
CA ALA A 227 -17.29 -0.36 -4.70
C ALA A 227 -17.99 -1.69 -5.00
N LEU A 228 -18.90 -2.13 -4.13
CA LEU A 228 -19.68 -3.35 -4.32
C LEU A 228 -20.64 -3.23 -5.51
N ILE A 229 -21.35 -2.10 -5.65
CA ILE A 229 -22.24 -1.84 -6.79
C ILE A 229 -21.46 -1.93 -8.10
N VAL A 230 -20.28 -1.31 -8.17
CA VAL A 230 -19.43 -1.37 -9.38
C VAL A 230 -18.94 -2.80 -9.63
N ALA A 231 -18.50 -3.51 -8.59
CA ALA A 231 -18.02 -4.89 -8.72
C ALA A 231 -19.15 -5.83 -9.21
N MET A 232 -20.37 -5.69 -8.69
CA MET A 232 -21.53 -6.46 -9.13
C MET A 232 -21.89 -6.14 -10.60
N LYS A 233 -21.86 -4.88 -11.02
CA LYS A 233 -22.06 -4.51 -12.43
C LYS A 233 -21.01 -5.14 -13.36
N LEU A 234 -19.73 -5.16 -12.94
CA LEU A 234 -18.64 -5.74 -13.73
C LEU A 234 -18.74 -7.27 -13.84
N THR A 235 -19.30 -7.93 -12.84
CA THR A 235 -19.52 -9.38 -12.82
C THR A 235 -20.91 -9.80 -13.32
N LEU A 236 -21.70 -8.86 -13.87
CA LEU A 236 -23.08 -9.10 -14.36
C LEU A 236 -24.02 -9.70 -13.28
N GLY A 237 -23.81 -9.34 -12.02
CA GLY A 237 -24.63 -9.83 -10.92
C GLY A 237 -24.51 -11.33 -10.64
N ILE A 238 -23.42 -11.98 -11.07
CA ILE A 238 -23.21 -13.41 -10.80
C ILE A 238 -23.18 -13.63 -9.28
N THR A 239 -24.14 -14.38 -8.77
CA THR A 239 -24.29 -14.69 -7.34
C THR A 239 -23.30 -15.77 -6.89
N PRO A 240 -22.93 -15.78 -5.60
CA PRO A 240 -22.00 -16.76 -5.06
C PRO A 240 -22.61 -18.17 -5.08
N LYS A 241 -21.77 -19.18 -5.38
CA LYS A 241 -22.13 -20.59 -5.32
C LYS A 241 -21.45 -21.28 -4.14
N PRO A 242 -22.12 -22.13 -3.37
CA PRO A 242 -21.52 -22.85 -2.22
C PRO A 242 -20.24 -23.62 -2.60
N SER A 243 -20.18 -24.17 -3.82
CA SER A 243 -18.99 -24.88 -4.34
C SER A 243 -17.72 -24.03 -4.41
N TRP A 244 -17.84 -22.70 -4.44
CA TRP A 244 -16.69 -21.79 -4.46
C TRP A 244 -15.99 -21.68 -3.11
N PHE A 245 -16.64 -22.08 -2.03
CA PHE A 245 -16.16 -21.99 -0.66
C PHE A 245 -15.77 -23.38 -0.08
N ASN A 246 -15.41 -24.31 -0.93
CA ASN A 246 -14.98 -25.64 -0.51
C ASN A 246 -13.68 -25.59 0.32
N LYS A 247 -13.37 -26.70 1.02
CA LYS A 247 -12.20 -26.81 1.92
C LYS A 247 -10.89 -26.46 1.23
N ALA A 248 -10.71 -26.86 -0.04
CA ALA A 248 -9.49 -26.60 -0.80
C ALA A 248 -9.32 -25.10 -1.10
N ALA A 249 -10.38 -24.42 -1.56
CA ALA A 249 -10.37 -22.97 -1.83
C ALA A 249 -10.08 -22.19 -0.55
N ARG A 250 -10.74 -22.53 0.57
CA ARG A 250 -10.48 -21.88 1.87
C ARG A 250 -9.03 -22.05 2.31
N LYS A 251 -8.45 -23.25 2.18
CA LYS A 251 -7.03 -23.51 2.55
C LYS A 251 -6.07 -22.65 1.72
N ILE A 252 -6.32 -22.48 0.42
CA ILE A 252 -5.49 -21.66 -0.45
C ILE A 252 -5.58 -20.19 -0.04
N LEU A 253 -6.80 -19.67 0.18
CA LEU A 253 -7.02 -18.28 0.61
C LEU A 253 -6.41 -17.99 1.99
N MET A 254 -6.59 -18.89 2.95
CA MET A 254 -6.00 -18.74 4.29
C MET A 254 -4.47 -18.75 4.25
N LYS A 255 -3.87 -19.63 3.44
CA LYS A 255 -2.42 -19.67 3.26
C LYS A 255 -1.91 -18.38 2.62
N LEU A 256 -2.55 -17.92 1.55
CA LEU A 256 -2.20 -16.68 0.85
C LEU A 256 -2.26 -15.48 1.80
N ASN A 257 -3.39 -15.31 2.48
CA ASN A 257 -3.60 -14.20 3.41
C ASN A 257 -2.67 -14.30 4.64
N GLY A 258 -2.43 -15.50 5.17
CA GLY A 258 -1.51 -15.71 6.29
C GLY A 258 -0.06 -15.36 5.94
N ASP A 259 0.41 -15.76 4.75
CA ASP A 259 1.76 -15.41 4.27
C ASP A 259 1.91 -13.88 4.10
N MET A 260 0.87 -13.21 3.56
CA MET A 260 0.85 -11.76 3.40
C MET A 260 0.75 -11.03 4.75
N LEU A 261 -0.03 -11.56 5.70
CA LEU A 261 -0.11 -11.01 7.06
C LEU A 261 1.26 -11.06 7.75
N LEU A 262 1.94 -12.21 7.71
CA LEU A 262 3.29 -12.34 8.32
C LEU A 262 4.30 -11.38 7.67
N ARG A 263 4.21 -11.19 6.34
CA ARG A 263 5.01 -10.19 5.64
C ARG A 263 4.73 -8.77 6.18
N ASN A 264 3.46 -8.39 6.33
CA ASN A 264 3.08 -7.07 6.83
C ASN A 264 3.53 -6.87 8.28
N LEU A 265 3.36 -7.87 9.15
CA LEU A 265 3.83 -7.83 10.53
C LEU A 265 5.34 -7.64 10.63
N ALA A 266 6.13 -8.31 9.78
CA ALA A 266 7.59 -8.15 9.76
C ALA A 266 7.99 -6.72 9.31
N LEU A 267 7.32 -6.15 8.31
CA LEU A 267 7.54 -4.76 7.88
C LEU A 267 7.21 -3.77 9.00
N GLN A 268 6.01 -3.89 9.58
CA GLN A 268 5.56 -3.01 10.65
C GLN A 268 6.41 -3.14 11.90
N GLY A 269 6.91 -4.35 12.19
CA GLY A 269 7.86 -4.59 13.28
C GLY A 269 9.17 -3.80 13.11
N CYS A 270 9.73 -3.75 11.90
CA CYS A 270 10.93 -2.95 11.61
C CYS A 270 10.66 -1.43 11.76
N LEU A 271 9.52 -0.94 11.24
CA LEU A 271 9.15 0.47 11.34
C LEU A 271 8.82 0.88 12.78
N ALA A 272 8.11 0.04 13.52
CA ALA A 272 7.84 0.26 14.95
C ALA A 272 9.15 0.27 15.77
N PHE A 273 10.06 -0.66 15.49
CA PHE A 273 11.37 -0.68 16.13
C PHE A 273 12.15 0.61 15.87
N LEU A 274 12.17 1.10 14.62
CA LEU A 274 12.80 2.38 14.27
C LEU A 274 12.21 3.53 15.10
N THR A 275 10.89 3.60 15.22
CA THR A 275 10.20 4.65 15.98
C THR A 275 10.51 4.55 17.48
N ILE A 276 10.37 3.37 18.08
CA ILE A 276 10.59 3.14 19.51
C ILE A 276 12.06 3.36 19.88
N GLN A 277 12.98 2.79 19.09
CA GLN A 277 14.42 2.93 19.36
C GLN A 277 14.89 4.36 19.09
N GLY A 278 14.31 5.04 18.08
CA GLY A 278 14.56 6.47 17.82
C GLY A 278 14.16 7.35 19.00
N ALA A 279 13.03 7.07 19.64
CA ALA A 279 12.58 7.80 20.83
C ALA A 279 13.53 7.61 22.04
N ARG A 280 14.23 6.49 22.15
CA ARG A 280 15.23 6.24 23.19
C ARG A 280 16.49 7.11 23.05
N PHE A 281 16.76 7.65 21.86
CA PHE A 281 17.84 8.61 21.63
C PHE A 281 17.46 10.05 22.04
N GLY A 282 16.26 10.26 22.58
CA GLY A 282 15.75 11.53 23.07
C GLY A 282 14.73 12.20 22.14
N GLU A 283 14.08 13.25 22.64
CA GLU A 283 12.99 13.95 21.95
C GLU A 283 13.41 14.52 20.59
N THR A 284 14.59 15.11 20.53
CA THR A 284 15.12 15.68 19.27
C THR A 284 15.33 14.61 18.20
N ALA A 285 15.86 13.44 18.57
CA ALA A 285 16.02 12.33 17.64
C ALA A 285 14.66 11.77 17.18
N ALA A 286 13.69 11.63 18.09
CA ALA A 286 12.34 11.21 17.77
C ALA A 286 11.66 12.18 16.79
N ALA A 287 11.74 13.49 17.05
CA ALA A 287 11.17 14.52 16.18
C ALA A 287 11.86 14.55 14.80
N THR A 288 13.19 14.43 14.77
CA THR A 288 13.96 14.32 13.52
C THR A 288 13.51 13.09 12.72
N ASN A 289 13.38 11.93 13.34
CA ASN A 289 12.92 10.71 12.68
C ASN A 289 11.49 10.85 12.15
N ALA A 290 10.60 11.55 12.85
CA ALA A 290 9.25 11.83 12.37
C ALA A 290 9.26 12.67 11.07
N ILE A 291 10.14 13.68 10.98
CA ILE A 291 10.34 14.48 9.77
C ILE A 291 10.86 13.61 8.62
N LEU A 292 11.91 12.82 8.88
CA LEU A 292 12.52 11.95 7.87
C LEU A 292 11.56 10.87 7.37
N MET A 293 10.67 10.35 8.25
CA MET A 293 9.63 9.41 7.85
C MET A 293 8.65 10.00 6.83
N GLN A 294 8.45 11.34 6.80
CA GLN A 294 7.62 11.95 5.75
C GLN A 294 8.25 11.79 4.36
N PHE A 295 9.59 11.83 4.26
CA PHE A 295 10.27 11.51 2.98
C PHE A 295 9.98 10.08 2.53
N PHE A 296 10.02 9.13 3.46
CA PHE A 296 9.65 7.72 3.16
C PHE A 296 8.20 7.59 2.70
N VAL A 297 7.26 8.28 3.37
CA VAL A 297 5.85 8.30 2.96
C VAL A 297 5.67 8.92 1.58
N LEU A 298 6.32 10.05 1.28
CA LEU A 298 6.26 10.70 -0.04
C LEU A 298 6.73 9.75 -1.17
N ILE A 299 7.83 9.03 -0.95
CA ILE A 299 8.34 8.03 -1.88
C ILE A 299 7.31 6.91 -2.09
N ALA A 300 6.75 6.40 -1.00
CA ALA A 300 5.77 5.32 -1.05
C ALA A 300 4.52 5.71 -1.85
N LEU A 301 4.00 6.94 -1.71
CA LEU A 301 2.82 7.41 -2.45
C LEU A 301 2.97 7.25 -3.97
N GLY A 302 4.13 7.59 -4.52
CA GLY A 302 4.40 7.50 -5.96
C GLY A 302 4.76 6.09 -6.41
N LEU A 303 5.69 5.43 -5.71
CA LEU A 303 6.19 4.11 -6.09
C LEU A 303 5.11 3.02 -5.96
N ASP A 304 4.25 3.10 -4.94
CA ASP A 304 3.10 2.19 -4.80
C ASP A 304 2.10 2.34 -5.95
N GLY A 305 1.89 3.56 -6.47
CA GLY A 305 1.01 3.74 -7.62
C GLY A 305 1.49 3.00 -8.87
N ILE A 306 2.83 2.98 -9.10
CA ILE A 306 3.44 2.18 -10.18
C ILE A 306 3.32 0.69 -9.86
N ALA A 307 3.59 0.29 -8.61
CA ALA A 307 3.47 -1.08 -8.17
C ALA A 307 2.05 -1.63 -8.40
N TYR A 308 0.98 -0.87 -8.09
CA TYR A 308 -0.41 -1.27 -8.33
C TYR A 308 -0.73 -1.49 -9.81
N ALA A 309 -0.17 -0.67 -10.69
CA ALA A 309 -0.32 -0.90 -12.13
C ALA A 309 0.35 -2.20 -12.56
N VAL A 310 1.55 -2.47 -12.03
CA VAL A 310 2.30 -3.71 -12.31
C VAL A 310 1.62 -4.93 -11.68
N GLU A 311 1.08 -4.84 -10.45
CA GLU A 311 0.25 -5.90 -9.84
C GLU A 311 -0.84 -6.37 -10.80
N ALA A 312 -1.59 -5.43 -11.36
CA ALA A 312 -2.72 -5.71 -12.24
C ALA A 312 -2.28 -6.30 -13.59
N LEU A 313 -1.21 -5.77 -14.20
CA LEU A 313 -0.72 -6.19 -15.50
C LEU A 313 -0.01 -7.55 -15.45
N VAL A 314 0.83 -7.76 -14.43
CA VAL A 314 1.53 -9.05 -14.21
C VAL A 314 0.54 -10.15 -13.83
N GLY A 315 -0.44 -9.83 -12.97
CA GLY A 315 -1.48 -10.78 -12.61
C GLY A 315 -2.32 -11.22 -13.81
N GLU A 316 -2.75 -10.28 -14.67
CA GLU A 316 -3.45 -10.59 -15.92
C GLU A 316 -2.60 -11.50 -16.81
N ALA A 317 -1.31 -11.19 -17.00
CA ALA A 317 -0.39 -12.00 -17.79
C ALA A 317 -0.20 -13.41 -17.22
N LYS A 318 -0.14 -13.55 -15.90
CA LYS A 318 -0.11 -14.86 -15.23
C LYS A 318 -1.40 -15.63 -15.46
N GLY A 319 -2.56 -14.99 -15.30
CA GLY A 319 -3.86 -15.61 -15.58
C GLY A 319 -4.01 -16.11 -17.00
N ALA A 320 -3.37 -15.43 -17.96
CA ALA A 320 -3.28 -15.82 -19.36
C ALA A 320 -2.14 -16.82 -19.66
N HIS A 321 -1.42 -17.31 -18.65
CA HIS A 321 -0.25 -18.21 -18.79
C HIS A 321 0.85 -17.68 -19.71
N ASN A 322 1.06 -16.36 -19.79
CA ASN A 322 2.01 -15.72 -20.69
C ASN A 322 3.27 -15.23 -19.93
N ALA A 323 4.30 -16.09 -19.84
CA ALA A 323 5.54 -15.78 -19.16
C ALA A 323 6.32 -14.61 -19.79
N ASN A 324 6.28 -14.47 -21.13
CA ASN A 324 6.95 -13.37 -21.81
C ASN A 324 6.31 -12.02 -21.49
N GLU A 325 4.99 -11.99 -21.36
CA GLU A 325 4.27 -10.77 -20.96
C GLU A 325 4.58 -10.40 -19.50
N ILE A 326 4.68 -11.38 -18.58
CA ILE A 326 5.11 -11.16 -17.20
C ILE A 326 6.47 -10.46 -17.17
N LYS A 327 7.47 -10.98 -17.90
CA LYS A 327 8.82 -10.38 -17.97
C LYS A 327 8.78 -8.96 -18.53
N ARG A 328 8.03 -8.78 -19.63
CA ARG A 328 7.90 -7.47 -20.27
C ARG A 328 7.29 -6.43 -19.34
N ARG A 329 6.20 -6.77 -18.62
CA ARG A 329 5.53 -5.86 -17.68
C ARG A 329 6.39 -5.57 -16.45
N THR A 330 7.14 -6.55 -15.97
CA THR A 330 8.13 -6.36 -14.90
C THR A 330 9.21 -5.38 -15.34
N TYR A 331 9.78 -5.55 -16.54
CA TYR A 331 10.82 -4.65 -17.05
C TYR A 331 10.30 -3.22 -17.27
N GLN A 332 9.10 -3.06 -17.83
CA GLN A 332 8.46 -1.75 -17.98
C GLN A 332 8.27 -1.06 -16.63
N GLY A 333 7.78 -1.81 -15.63
CA GLY A 333 7.64 -1.32 -14.27
C GLY A 333 8.97 -0.88 -13.67
N LEU A 334 10.06 -1.65 -13.89
CA LEU A 334 11.41 -1.28 -13.43
C LEU A 334 11.87 0.03 -14.03
N VAL A 335 11.70 0.24 -15.33
CA VAL A 335 12.06 1.49 -15.99
C VAL A 335 11.32 2.68 -15.39
N TRP A 336 10.00 2.60 -15.25
CA TRP A 336 9.19 3.67 -14.68
C TRP A 336 9.49 3.92 -13.20
N SER A 337 9.65 2.85 -12.43
CA SER A 337 10.03 2.94 -11.01
C SER A 337 11.40 3.59 -10.82
N SER A 338 12.38 3.25 -11.68
CA SER A 338 13.71 3.89 -11.67
C SER A 338 13.64 5.38 -12.04
N LEU A 339 12.83 5.75 -13.05
CA LEU A 339 12.61 7.15 -13.42
C LEU A 339 12.01 7.95 -12.26
N PHE A 340 10.99 7.41 -11.58
CA PHE A 340 10.41 8.05 -10.41
C PHE A 340 11.39 8.12 -9.24
N ALA A 341 12.20 7.09 -9.02
CA ALA A 341 13.22 7.11 -7.98
C ALA A 341 14.28 8.20 -8.23
N ILE A 342 14.72 8.37 -9.48
CA ILE A 342 15.63 9.44 -9.88
C ILE A 342 14.95 10.81 -9.70
N LEU A 343 13.70 10.95 -10.10
CA LEU A 343 12.94 12.20 -9.92
C LEU A 343 12.83 12.57 -8.43
N TYR A 344 12.50 11.61 -7.55
CA TYR A 344 12.47 11.84 -6.10
C TYR A 344 13.86 12.22 -5.57
N ALA A 345 14.92 11.51 -5.96
CA ALA A 345 16.28 11.81 -5.52
C ALA A 345 16.71 13.24 -5.94
N MET A 346 16.40 13.64 -7.17
CA MET A 346 16.64 15.00 -7.67
C MET A 346 15.82 16.05 -6.90
N THR A 347 14.53 15.76 -6.65
CA THR A 347 13.66 16.65 -5.87
C THR A 347 14.19 16.83 -4.45
N PHE A 348 14.64 15.76 -3.81
CA PHE A 348 15.18 15.82 -2.45
C PHE A 348 16.56 16.51 -2.43
N TYR A 349 17.35 16.35 -3.48
CA TYR A 349 18.63 17.07 -3.61
C TYR A 349 18.43 18.59 -3.75
N VAL A 350 17.46 19.01 -4.59
CA VAL A 350 17.23 20.43 -4.87
C VAL A 350 16.37 21.11 -3.80
N ALA A 351 15.32 20.44 -3.34
CA ALA A 351 14.29 21.01 -2.49
C ALA A 351 14.21 20.40 -1.08
N GLY A 352 15.13 19.48 -0.72
CA GLY A 352 15.04 18.74 0.55
C GLY A 352 15.06 19.64 1.78
N GLU A 353 15.91 20.66 1.82
CA GLU A 353 15.93 21.65 2.91
C GLU A 353 14.62 22.44 3.00
N SER A 354 14.05 22.83 1.86
CA SER A 354 12.77 23.54 1.80
C SER A 354 11.62 22.65 2.28
N ILE A 355 11.65 21.36 1.93
CA ILE A 355 10.66 20.37 2.41
C ILE A 355 10.76 20.22 3.94
N ILE A 356 11.98 20.11 4.49
CA ILE A 356 12.21 20.06 5.94
C ILE A 356 11.71 21.34 6.61
N GLY A 357 12.04 22.50 6.07
CA GLY A 357 11.59 23.80 6.56
C GLY A 357 10.07 24.00 6.52
N ALA A 358 9.37 23.36 5.56
CA ALA A 358 7.91 23.35 5.51
C ALA A 358 7.27 22.43 6.58
N LEU A 359 8.00 21.40 7.04
CA LEU A 359 7.51 20.46 8.05
C LEU A 359 7.73 20.95 9.49
N THR A 360 8.72 21.83 9.73
CA THR A 360 9.00 22.38 11.05
C THR A 360 9.65 23.75 10.98
N THR A 361 9.28 24.62 11.92
CA THR A 361 9.87 25.95 12.10
C THR A 361 11.02 25.97 13.13
N HIS A 362 11.26 24.86 13.84
CA HIS A 362 12.32 24.76 14.82
C HIS A 362 13.69 24.62 14.16
N THR A 363 14.48 25.67 14.16
CA THR A 363 15.81 25.75 13.49
C THR A 363 16.76 24.61 13.87
N HIS A 364 16.75 24.20 15.15
CA HIS A 364 17.56 23.08 15.62
C HIS A 364 17.13 21.73 15.00
N LEU A 365 15.82 21.48 14.84
CA LEU A 365 15.32 20.28 14.16
C LEU A 365 15.61 20.32 12.65
N VAL A 366 15.50 21.49 12.02
CA VAL A 366 15.86 21.69 10.62
C VAL A 366 17.32 21.31 10.41
N SER A 367 18.24 21.87 11.20
CA SER A 367 19.68 21.58 11.05
C SER A 367 20.01 20.10 11.27
N GLN A 368 19.36 19.44 12.22
CA GLN A 368 19.53 18.01 12.44
C GLN A 368 18.96 17.18 11.28
N ALA A 369 17.75 17.46 10.81
CA ALA A 369 17.14 16.72 9.69
C ALA A 369 17.95 16.89 8.39
N VAL A 370 18.51 18.08 8.13
CA VAL A 370 19.37 18.35 6.97
C VAL A 370 20.64 17.47 7.00
N ALA A 371 21.19 17.17 8.17
CA ALA A 371 22.33 16.26 8.28
C ALA A 371 22.03 14.83 7.75
N TYR A 372 20.77 14.39 7.78
CA TYR A 372 20.31 13.11 7.25
C TYR A 372 19.87 13.18 5.77
N LEU A 373 19.80 14.38 5.19
CA LEU A 373 19.31 14.56 3.82
C LEU A 373 20.02 13.71 2.77
N PRO A 374 21.36 13.48 2.85
CA PRO A 374 22.02 12.55 1.91
C PRO A 374 21.43 11.14 1.92
N LEU A 375 20.98 10.64 3.08
CA LEU A 375 20.33 9.34 3.18
C LEU A 375 18.95 9.37 2.53
N MET A 376 18.21 10.47 2.67
CA MET A 376 16.89 10.65 2.03
C MET A 376 16.99 10.74 0.51
N ILE A 377 18.07 11.31 -0.03
CA ILE A 377 18.35 11.35 -1.47
C ILE A 377 18.61 9.94 -2.01
N VAL A 378 19.35 9.11 -1.28
CA VAL A 378 19.67 7.72 -1.66
C VAL A 378 18.48 6.77 -1.47
N LEU A 379 17.61 7.07 -0.52
CA LEU A 379 16.48 6.21 -0.14
C LEU A 379 15.58 5.77 -1.32
N PRO A 380 15.09 6.66 -2.21
CA PRO A 380 14.27 6.25 -3.35
C PRO A 380 15.03 5.35 -4.32
N LEU A 381 16.33 5.58 -4.52
CA LEU A 381 17.17 4.81 -5.43
C LEU A 381 17.37 3.37 -4.97
N LEU A 382 17.39 3.11 -3.67
CA LEU A 382 17.47 1.77 -3.09
C LEU A 382 16.09 1.12 -2.92
N ALA A 383 15.08 1.93 -2.59
CA ALA A 383 13.75 1.44 -2.24
C ALA A 383 12.90 1.04 -3.46
N HIS A 384 13.05 1.68 -4.63
CA HIS A 384 12.16 1.45 -5.77
C HIS A 384 12.09 -0.02 -6.21
N TRP A 385 13.19 -0.76 -6.08
CA TRP A 385 13.22 -2.18 -6.43
C TRP A 385 12.29 -3.01 -5.54
N CYS A 386 12.31 -2.76 -4.23
CA CYS A 386 11.46 -3.52 -3.32
C CYS A 386 9.97 -3.20 -3.53
N PHE A 387 9.58 -1.94 -3.76
CA PHE A 387 8.22 -1.56 -4.06
C PHE A 387 7.72 -2.21 -5.35
N LEU A 388 8.54 -2.15 -6.41
CA LEU A 388 8.16 -2.72 -7.69
C LEU A 388 8.03 -4.25 -7.63
N TYR A 389 9.03 -4.94 -7.08
CA TYR A 389 8.97 -6.40 -6.99
C TYR A 389 7.87 -6.87 -6.03
N ASP A 390 7.53 -6.11 -4.99
CA ASP A 390 6.34 -6.39 -4.20
C ASP A 390 5.10 -6.42 -5.11
N GLY A 391 4.91 -5.42 -5.98
CA GLY A 391 3.83 -5.41 -6.96
C GLY A 391 3.86 -6.61 -7.90
N VAL A 392 5.02 -6.96 -8.44
CA VAL A 392 5.18 -8.16 -9.29
C VAL A 392 4.75 -9.43 -8.56
N PHE A 393 5.22 -9.63 -7.32
CA PHE A 393 4.93 -10.85 -6.55
C PHE A 393 3.49 -10.91 -6.03
N VAL A 394 2.85 -9.75 -5.79
CA VAL A 394 1.40 -9.70 -5.55
C VAL A 394 0.64 -10.16 -6.80
N GLY A 395 0.97 -9.64 -7.98
CA GLY A 395 0.38 -10.09 -9.25
C GLY A 395 0.58 -11.59 -9.49
N LEU A 396 1.76 -12.11 -9.16
CA LEU A 396 2.07 -13.54 -9.20
C LEU A 396 1.43 -14.35 -8.06
N THR A 397 0.83 -13.73 -7.05
CA THR A 397 0.32 -14.37 -5.83
C THR A 397 1.33 -15.30 -5.14
N LYS A 398 2.63 -14.99 -5.24
CA LYS A 398 3.72 -15.75 -4.62
C LYS A 398 4.02 -15.23 -3.20
N ALA A 399 2.98 -15.21 -2.34
CA ALA A 399 3.03 -14.65 -0.98
C ALA A 399 4.12 -15.29 -0.10
N ALA A 400 4.35 -16.60 -0.21
CA ALA A 400 5.40 -17.27 0.55
C ALA A 400 6.81 -16.72 0.21
N ALA A 401 7.07 -16.36 -1.06
CA ALA A 401 8.33 -15.73 -1.44
C ALA A 401 8.46 -14.34 -0.81
N MET A 402 7.38 -13.53 -0.87
CA MET A 402 7.34 -12.20 -0.24
C MET A 402 7.56 -12.26 1.27
N ARG A 403 6.88 -13.19 1.95
CA ARG A 403 7.09 -13.44 3.39
C ARG A 403 8.54 -13.80 3.70
N ASN A 404 9.09 -14.79 2.99
CA ASN A 404 10.43 -15.31 3.28
C ASN A 404 11.52 -14.25 3.04
N THR A 405 11.42 -13.47 1.94
CA THR A 405 12.37 -12.39 1.65
C THR A 405 12.21 -11.23 2.64
N MET A 406 10.99 -10.94 3.09
CA MET A 406 10.74 -9.92 4.11
C MET A 406 11.35 -10.32 5.46
N VAL A 407 11.08 -11.54 5.93
CA VAL A 407 11.64 -12.06 7.19
C VAL A 407 13.17 -12.14 7.11
N PHE A 408 13.71 -12.61 5.99
CA PHE A 408 15.16 -12.61 5.77
C PHE A 408 15.75 -11.19 5.85
N SER A 409 15.13 -10.20 5.17
CA SER A 409 15.62 -8.84 5.19
C SER A 409 15.50 -8.18 6.58
N ALA A 410 14.45 -8.52 7.33
CA ALA A 410 14.27 -8.03 8.70
C ALA A 410 15.31 -8.64 9.65
N LEU A 411 15.34 -9.96 9.77
CA LEU A 411 16.17 -10.67 10.75
C LEU A 411 17.63 -10.81 10.31
N GLY A 412 17.89 -10.92 9.01
CA GLY A 412 19.23 -11.12 8.46
C GLY A 412 19.97 -9.83 8.08
N VAL A 413 19.25 -8.71 7.90
CA VAL A 413 19.88 -7.46 7.49
C VAL A 413 19.53 -6.31 8.42
N PHE A 414 18.24 -6.00 8.66
CA PHE A 414 17.84 -4.84 9.46
C PHE A 414 18.41 -4.89 10.88
N PHE A 415 18.09 -5.91 11.65
CA PHE A 415 18.54 -6.02 13.03
C PHE A 415 20.06 -6.21 13.17
N PRO A 416 20.73 -7.08 12.37
CA PRO A 416 22.19 -7.20 12.42
C PRO A 416 22.91 -5.89 12.05
N LEU A 417 22.44 -5.19 11.00
CA LEU A 417 23.05 -3.94 10.56
C LEU A 417 22.87 -2.84 11.62
N TRP A 418 21.67 -2.72 12.21
CA TRP A 418 21.44 -1.84 13.34
C TRP A 418 22.37 -2.17 14.50
N TYR A 419 22.49 -3.46 14.86
CA TYR A 419 23.33 -3.89 15.99
C TYR A 419 24.81 -3.54 15.79
N VAL A 420 25.34 -3.78 14.61
CA VAL A 420 26.74 -3.46 14.28
C VAL A 420 26.99 -1.95 14.22
N THR A 421 26.01 -1.17 13.78
CA THR A 421 26.14 0.28 13.64
C THR A 421 25.60 1.08 14.83
N GLN A 422 25.09 0.44 15.89
CA GLN A 422 24.45 1.12 17.04
C GLN A 422 25.31 2.20 17.72
N ALA A 423 26.64 2.05 17.69
CA ALA A 423 27.57 3.04 18.21
C ALA A 423 27.49 4.41 17.49
N LEU A 424 26.91 4.44 16.28
CA LEU A 424 26.68 5.68 15.54
C LEU A 424 25.44 6.45 16.01
N GLY A 425 24.70 5.93 17.01
CA GLY A 425 23.49 6.55 17.53
C GLY A 425 22.29 6.47 16.57
N ASN A 426 21.49 7.53 16.48
CA ASN A 426 20.23 7.54 15.73
C ASN A 426 20.39 7.23 14.23
N ILE A 427 21.51 7.59 13.60
CA ILE A 427 21.77 7.34 12.17
C ILE A 427 21.80 5.83 11.84
N SER A 428 22.15 4.98 12.83
CA SER A 428 22.18 3.52 12.68
C SER A 428 20.84 2.94 12.25
N LEU A 429 19.72 3.54 12.71
CA LEU A 429 18.36 3.15 12.35
C LEU A 429 18.09 3.37 10.86
N TRP A 430 18.61 4.45 10.30
CA TRP A 430 18.46 4.78 8.88
C TRP A 430 19.33 3.92 7.99
N TYR A 431 20.55 3.58 8.41
CA TYR A 431 21.37 2.58 7.72
C TYR A 431 20.69 1.21 7.71
N ALA A 432 20.10 0.82 8.84
CA ALA A 432 19.35 -0.43 8.92
C ALA A 432 18.13 -0.43 7.99
N LEU A 433 17.38 0.68 7.91
CA LEU A 433 16.23 0.81 7.01
C LEU A 433 16.66 0.76 5.53
N LEU A 434 17.72 1.50 5.15
CA LEU A 434 18.24 1.47 3.79
C LEU A 434 18.72 0.07 3.40
N GLY A 435 19.48 -0.61 4.27
CA GLY A 435 19.93 -1.98 4.06
C GLY A 435 18.77 -2.96 3.94
N PHE A 436 17.73 -2.81 4.76
CA PHE A 436 16.50 -3.60 4.71
C PHE A 436 15.77 -3.47 3.36
N LEU A 437 15.54 -2.24 2.90
CA LEU A 437 14.86 -1.98 1.63
C LEU A 437 15.66 -2.52 0.43
N PHE A 438 16.96 -2.33 0.45
CA PHE A 438 17.87 -2.85 -0.57
C PHE A 438 17.87 -4.39 -0.59
N ALA A 439 18.02 -5.04 0.57
CA ALA A 439 18.01 -6.49 0.69
C ALA A 439 16.69 -7.10 0.21
N ARG A 440 15.55 -6.45 0.52
CA ARG A 440 14.22 -6.86 -0.01
C ARG A 440 14.19 -6.81 -1.53
N GLY A 441 14.63 -5.69 -2.11
CA GLY A 441 14.64 -5.53 -3.58
C GLY A 441 15.48 -6.60 -4.26
N ILE A 442 16.72 -6.80 -3.80
CA ILE A 442 17.65 -7.80 -4.38
C ILE A 442 17.13 -9.22 -4.18
N SER A 443 16.67 -9.57 -2.97
CA SER A 443 16.20 -10.92 -2.71
C SER A 443 14.97 -11.30 -3.54
N LEU A 444 14.02 -10.37 -3.72
CA LEU A 444 12.88 -10.55 -4.62
C LEU A 444 13.31 -10.63 -6.09
N ALA A 445 14.23 -9.77 -6.54
CA ALA A 445 14.80 -9.84 -7.90
C ALA A 445 15.47 -11.19 -8.17
N TRP A 446 16.24 -11.69 -7.20
CA TRP A 446 16.87 -13.00 -7.29
C TRP A 446 15.85 -14.14 -7.37
N VAL A 447 14.80 -14.11 -6.54
CA VAL A 447 13.72 -15.11 -6.60
C VAL A 447 13.01 -15.03 -7.96
N PHE A 448 12.73 -13.83 -8.48
CA PHE A 448 12.13 -13.65 -9.80
C PHE A 448 12.99 -14.27 -10.91
N ALA A 449 14.29 -13.96 -10.94
CA ALA A 449 15.23 -14.51 -11.90
C ALA A 449 15.33 -16.05 -11.81
N ARG A 450 15.26 -16.60 -10.59
CA ARG A 450 15.24 -18.06 -10.36
C ARG A 450 13.96 -18.72 -10.88
N LEU A 451 12.79 -18.08 -10.68
CA LEU A 451 11.52 -18.55 -11.23
C LEU A 451 11.52 -18.51 -12.75
N ASP A 452 12.07 -17.46 -13.36
CA ASP A 452 12.20 -17.33 -14.82
C ASP A 452 13.09 -18.45 -15.41
N LYS A 453 14.29 -18.63 -14.85
CA LYS A 453 15.21 -19.70 -15.28
C LYS A 453 14.59 -21.10 -15.17
N ARG A 454 13.70 -21.32 -14.20
CA ARG A 454 13.00 -22.59 -14.01
C ARG A 454 11.67 -22.67 -14.79
N GLN A 455 11.34 -21.68 -15.59
CA GLN A 455 10.08 -21.57 -16.34
C GLN A 455 8.81 -21.67 -15.45
N ARG A 456 8.89 -21.20 -14.19
CA ARG A 456 7.84 -21.31 -13.16
C ARG A 456 7.13 -19.99 -12.86
N LEU A 457 7.22 -19.00 -13.76
CA LEU A 457 6.55 -17.69 -13.59
C LEU A 457 5.02 -17.82 -13.66
N THR A 458 4.51 -18.77 -14.41
CA THR A 458 3.08 -18.98 -14.61
C THR A 458 2.45 -20.02 -13.67
N GLU A 459 3.26 -20.70 -12.88
CA GLU A 459 2.79 -21.67 -11.86
C GLU A 459 2.15 -21.00 -10.60
#